data_1de22dade83ff6ed03013479bdad6c68
#
_entry.id   1de22dade83ff6ed03013479bdad6c68
#
_cell.length_a   1.000
_cell.length_b   1.000
_cell.length_c   1.000
_cell.angle_alpha   90.00
_cell.angle_beta   90.00
_cell.angle_gamma   90.00
#
_symmetry.space_group_name_H-M   'P 1'
#
loop_
_entity.id
_entity.type
_entity.pdbx_description
1 polymer ?
#
loop_
_entity_poly.entity_id
_entity_poly.type
_entity_poly.pdbx_seq_one_letter_code
_entity_poly.pdbx_strand_id
1 'polypeptide(L)'
;MALGKRRRERQLEAFVAASDLPKSPGHPFYAALNRLLAENGFDALVEKLCAPYYAETMGRPGVPPGVFFRMLFVGYFEGLKSHRLISWRCSDSRSIGEFLGLSPTDPVPNHSCVSKTQKRLPKEIYDEVFRFILRVAARKGLLWGEAIGIDSTTIEANASMRSIVRKDSGKGWKDYTKKLAKKAGLDDPTDDELRQFDRTRPEKKVSNDDWENPNDPDAKITRMKDGTTHMAYKAEHAVDLDTDIVVAATVHPGTAADTTTVIDTAIDAAVNLDQSNCKNTIKAIVADKGYHSTKVVTLAAELGMRTYIPERTSATHRRWTDKDPSEKQAVYANRRRTKGNRGKQLSRLRSELTERSFAHVCDTGGARRTWLRGLVGVTKRHLMAVAARNLSVIMRALCGIGSPKALQGLRALVQLAWSHFEQLISALESLLTASVGYGPHRSRPVGE
;
A
#
# COMPACT_ATOMS: atom_id res chain seq x y z
N MET A 1 25.58 20.42 -37.59
CA MET A 1 24.73 19.21 -37.73
C MET A 1 23.69 19.48 -38.80
N ALA A 2 23.47 18.52 -39.73
CA ALA A 2 22.43 18.67 -40.75
C ALA A 2 21.06 18.42 -40.17
N LEU A 3 20.02 19.16 -40.68
CA LEU A 3 18.62 19.00 -40.27
C LEU A 3 18.12 17.61 -40.67
N GLY A 4 17.72 16.82 -39.71
CA GLY A 4 17.11 15.51 -39.94
C GLY A 4 15.69 15.67 -40.51
N LYS A 5 15.34 14.93 -41.54
CA LYS A 5 14.00 14.91 -42.13
C LYS A 5 13.25 13.65 -41.68
N ARG A 6 11.96 13.79 -41.32
CA ARG A 6 11.10 12.65 -41.03
C ARG A 6 10.83 11.86 -42.31
N ARG A 7 11.11 10.55 -42.30
CA ARG A 7 10.71 9.65 -43.38
C ARG A 7 9.17 9.51 -43.36
N ARG A 8 8.51 9.84 -44.46
CA ARG A 8 7.04 9.77 -44.56
C ARG A 8 6.55 8.36 -44.87
N GLU A 9 7.32 7.59 -45.66
CA GLU A 9 7.02 6.21 -46.00
C GLU A 9 8.08 5.30 -45.37
N ARG A 10 7.64 4.23 -44.73
CA ARG A 10 8.50 3.18 -44.21
C ARG A 10 8.14 1.89 -44.92
N GLN A 11 9.12 1.30 -45.58
CA GLN A 11 9.02 -0.10 -46.00
C GLN A 11 9.01 -0.95 -44.73
N LEU A 12 8.02 -1.82 -44.59
CA LEU A 12 7.97 -2.78 -43.49
C LEU A 12 9.03 -3.87 -43.74
N GLU A 13 9.93 -4.03 -42.81
CA GLU A 13 10.91 -5.10 -42.82
C GLU A 13 10.21 -6.42 -42.46
N ALA A 14 10.41 -7.46 -43.26
CA ALA A 14 9.81 -8.78 -42.99
C ALA A 14 10.44 -9.47 -41.77
N PHE A 15 11.75 -9.20 -41.53
CA PHE A 15 12.48 -9.72 -40.38
C PHE A 15 13.39 -8.64 -39.82
N VAL A 16 13.40 -8.54 -38.46
CA VAL A 16 14.31 -7.67 -37.70
C VAL A 16 15.03 -8.55 -36.70
N ALA A 17 16.35 -8.64 -36.80
CA ALA A 17 17.15 -9.37 -35.81
C ALA A 17 17.03 -8.65 -34.43
N ALA A 18 17.04 -9.41 -33.35
CA ALA A 18 16.99 -8.83 -32.00
C ALA A 18 18.23 -7.95 -31.72
N SER A 19 19.36 -8.19 -32.40
CA SER A 19 20.56 -7.36 -32.38
C SER A 19 20.36 -5.97 -32.95
N ASP A 20 19.46 -5.82 -33.91
CA ASP A 20 19.22 -4.59 -34.68
C ASP A 20 18.18 -3.67 -33.98
N LEU A 21 17.52 -4.20 -32.93
CA LEU A 21 16.65 -3.40 -32.12
C LEU A 21 17.45 -2.34 -31.34
N PRO A 22 17.05 -1.06 -31.36
CA PRO A 22 17.74 -0.01 -30.62
C PRO A 22 17.88 -0.41 -29.16
N LYS A 23 19.10 -0.55 -28.66
CA LYS A 23 19.37 -0.80 -27.25
C LYS A 23 19.16 0.50 -26.47
N SER A 24 18.35 0.47 -25.44
CA SER A 24 18.26 1.53 -24.43
C SER A 24 19.15 1.15 -23.26
N PRO A 25 19.85 2.10 -22.60
CA PRO A 25 20.58 1.80 -21.36
C PRO A 25 19.66 1.36 -20.21
N GLY A 26 18.35 1.30 -20.45
CA GLY A 26 17.35 0.99 -19.45
C GLY A 26 17.08 2.18 -18.52
N HIS A 27 16.14 2.00 -17.60
CA HIS A 27 15.85 3.00 -16.56
C HIS A 27 16.58 2.57 -15.27
N PRO A 28 17.57 3.33 -14.75
CA PRO A 28 18.43 2.91 -13.64
C PRO A 28 17.64 2.47 -12.40
N PHE A 29 16.54 3.13 -12.09
CA PHE A 29 15.66 2.75 -10.98
C PHE A 29 15.09 1.33 -11.15
N TYR A 30 14.52 1.02 -12.32
CA TYR A 30 13.94 -0.31 -12.57
C TYR A 30 15.01 -1.40 -12.65
N ALA A 31 16.20 -1.08 -13.18
CA ALA A 31 17.32 -2.01 -13.19
C ALA A 31 17.78 -2.36 -11.76
N ALA A 32 17.95 -1.35 -10.90
CA ALA A 32 18.32 -1.56 -9.49
C ALA A 32 17.23 -2.28 -8.70
N LEU A 33 15.96 -1.93 -8.91
CA LEU A 33 14.82 -2.61 -8.28
C LEU A 33 14.74 -4.08 -8.70
N ASN A 34 14.97 -4.38 -9.99
CA ASN A 34 14.96 -5.76 -10.49
C ASN A 34 16.08 -6.58 -9.88
N ARG A 35 17.29 -6.01 -9.74
CA ARG A 35 18.40 -6.62 -9.03
C ARG A 35 18.04 -6.94 -7.58
N LEU A 36 17.47 -5.98 -6.84
CA LEU A 36 17.02 -6.19 -5.45
C LEU A 36 16.03 -7.35 -5.34
N LEU A 37 15.03 -7.41 -6.23
CA LEU A 37 14.03 -8.48 -6.24
C LEU A 37 14.65 -9.84 -6.58
N ALA A 38 15.55 -9.89 -7.58
CA ALA A 38 16.23 -11.12 -8.01
C ALA A 38 17.17 -11.67 -6.94
N GLU A 39 18.01 -10.83 -6.33
CA GLU A 39 18.91 -11.20 -5.22
C GLU A 39 18.17 -11.79 -4.02
N ASN A 40 16.91 -11.40 -3.82
CA ASN A 40 16.09 -11.89 -2.73
C ASN A 40 15.16 -13.06 -3.13
N GLY A 41 15.23 -13.55 -4.38
CA GLY A 41 14.47 -14.73 -4.84
C GLY A 41 12.97 -14.47 -5.03
N PHE A 42 12.61 -13.26 -5.46
CA PHE A 42 11.19 -12.85 -5.61
C PHE A 42 10.40 -13.75 -6.55
N ASP A 43 10.95 -14.05 -7.73
CA ASP A 43 10.24 -14.82 -8.77
C ASP A 43 9.95 -16.25 -8.29
N ALA A 44 10.96 -16.93 -7.75
CA ALA A 44 10.80 -18.28 -7.21
C ALA A 44 9.77 -18.35 -6.09
N LEU A 45 9.71 -17.32 -5.23
CA LEU A 45 8.71 -17.23 -4.17
C LEU A 45 7.29 -17.10 -4.76
N VAL A 46 7.06 -16.13 -5.63
CA VAL A 46 5.70 -15.88 -6.15
C VAL A 46 5.22 -17.00 -7.07
N GLU A 47 6.11 -17.66 -7.80
CA GLU A 47 5.79 -18.86 -8.59
C GLU A 47 5.34 -20.00 -7.68
N LYS A 48 6.09 -20.30 -6.63
CA LYS A 48 5.74 -21.31 -5.64
C LYS A 48 4.39 -21.02 -4.98
N LEU A 49 4.16 -19.79 -4.55
CA LEU A 49 2.92 -19.38 -3.89
C LEU A 49 1.71 -19.46 -4.83
N CYS A 50 1.89 -19.12 -6.09
CA CYS A 50 0.80 -19.08 -7.07
C CYS A 50 0.53 -20.42 -7.74
N ALA A 51 1.46 -21.37 -7.73
CA ALA A 51 1.33 -22.68 -8.41
C ALA A 51 -0.02 -23.37 -8.17
N PRO A 52 -0.57 -23.46 -6.92
CA PRO A 52 -1.85 -24.12 -6.67
C PRO A 52 -3.06 -23.48 -7.39
N TYR A 53 -2.92 -22.25 -7.88
CA TYR A 53 -3.99 -21.48 -8.53
C TYR A 53 -3.87 -21.49 -10.06
N TYR A 54 -2.93 -22.24 -10.61
CA TYR A 54 -2.72 -22.41 -12.05
C TYR A 54 -2.87 -23.89 -12.42
N ALA A 55 -3.32 -24.16 -13.65
CA ALA A 55 -3.36 -25.53 -14.14
C ALA A 55 -1.94 -26.01 -14.45
N GLU A 56 -1.63 -27.26 -14.11
CA GLU A 56 -0.29 -27.84 -14.29
C GLU A 56 0.07 -28.03 -15.76
N THR A 57 -0.83 -28.53 -16.59
CA THR A 57 -0.50 -28.99 -17.96
C THR A 57 -1.45 -28.53 -19.04
N MET A 58 -2.68 -28.13 -18.73
CA MET A 58 -3.73 -27.88 -19.73
C MET A 58 -4.15 -26.40 -19.76
N GLY A 59 -4.39 -25.88 -20.98
CA GLY A 59 -4.94 -24.57 -21.22
C GLY A 59 -3.94 -23.53 -21.73
N ARG A 60 -4.45 -22.32 -22.07
CA ARG A 60 -3.59 -21.21 -22.50
C ARG A 60 -2.72 -20.76 -21.34
N PRO A 61 -1.40 -20.54 -21.57
CA PRO A 61 -0.51 -20.01 -20.54
C PRO A 61 -1.06 -18.74 -19.87
N GLY A 62 -1.06 -18.72 -18.55
CA GLY A 62 -1.46 -17.57 -17.74
C GLY A 62 -0.35 -16.51 -17.70
N VAL A 63 -0.67 -15.35 -17.08
CA VAL A 63 0.36 -14.34 -16.79
C VAL A 63 1.32 -14.92 -15.74
N PRO A 64 2.64 -14.95 -15.99
CA PRO A 64 3.60 -15.39 -14.99
C PRO A 64 3.46 -14.55 -13.71
N PRO A 65 3.49 -15.16 -12.51
CA PRO A 65 3.30 -14.45 -11.25
C PRO A 65 4.28 -13.29 -11.04
N GLY A 66 5.56 -13.48 -11.37
CA GLY A 66 6.59 -12.44 -11.29
C GLY A 66 6.28 -11.22 -12.16
N VAL A 67 5.79 -11.46 -13.39
CA VAL A 67 5.35 -10.39 -14.31
C VAL A 67 4.12 -9.67 -13.74
N PHE A 68 3.14 -10.43 -13.24
CA PHE A 68 1.91 -9.87 -12.68
C PHE A 68 2.18 -8.89 -11.53
N PHE A 69 2.96 -9.30 -10.52
CA PHE A 69 3.27 -8.44 -9.38
C PHE A 69 4.12 -7.24 -9.76
N ARG A 70 5.12 -7.40 -10.67
CA ARG A 70 5.89 -6.27 -11.20
C ARG A 70 5.01 -5.25 -11.92
N MET A 71 4.00 -5.68 -12.69
CA MET A 71 3.02 -4.77 -13.29
C MET A 71 2.26 -3.96 -12.24
N LEU A 72 1.89 -4.56 -11.10
CA LEU A 72 1.25 -3.83 -10.01
C LEU A 72 2.20 -2.82 -9.36
N PHE A 73 3.49 -3.15 -9.21
CA PHE A 73 4.50 -2.21 -8.72
C PHE A 73 4.71 -1.04 -9.69
N VAL A 74 4.77 -1.30 -11.00
CA VAL A 74 4.77 -0.24 -12.03
C VAL A 74 3.54 0.66 -11.88
N GLY A 75 2.36 0.08 -11.62
CA GLY A 75 1.14 0.83 -11.37
C GLY A 75 1.29 1.87 -10.26
N TYR A 76 1.96 1.52 -9.16
CA TYR A 76 2.27 2.45 -8.08
C TYR A 76 3.33 3.48 -8.49
N PHE A 77 4.49 3.05 -9.00
CA PHE A 77 5.61 3.93 -9.30
C PHE A 77 5.28 4.98 -10.36
N GLU A 78 4.43 4.64 -11.31
CA GLU A 78 3.98 5.55 -12.38
C GLU A 78 2.67 6.28 -12.04
N GLY A 79 2.02 5.96 -10.89
CA GLY A 79 0.76 6.58 -10.45
C GLY A 79 -0.44 6.22 -11.32
N LEU A 80 -0.49 5.00 -11.86
CA LEU A 80 -1.49 4.56 -12.82
C LEU A 80 -2.79 4.12 -12.14
N LYS A 81 -3.92 4.58 -12.66
CA LYS A 81 -5.23 4.46 -12.01
C LYS A 81 -6.13 3.37 -12.63
N SER A 82 -5.59 2.45 -13.44
CA SER A 82 -6.35 1.30 -13.97
C SER A 82 -5.43 0.23 -14.54
N HIS A 83 -5.89 -1.03 -14.60
CA HIS A 83 -5.14 -2.11 -15.26
C HIS A 83 -4.88 -1.82 -16.75
N ARG A 84 -5.77 -1.06 -17.40
CA ARG A 84 -5.58 -0.66 -18.81
C ARG A 84 -4.40 0.29 -18.95
N LEU A 85 -4.29 1.29 -18.09
CA LEU A 85 -3.15 2.22 -18.08
C LEU A 85 -1.85 1.50 -17.73
N ILE A 86 -1.89 0.55 -16.78
CA ILE A 86 -0.72 -0.29 -16.44
C ILE A 86 -0.27 -1.10 -17.65
N SER A 87 -1.19 -1.80 -18.33
CA SER A 87 -0.88 -2.58 -19.53
C SER A 87 -0.29 -1.71 -20.65
N TRP A 88 -0.89 -0.56 -20.93
CA TRP A 88 -0.39 0.39 -21.92
C TRP A 88 1.02 0.90 -21.59
N ARG A 89 1.21 1.35 -20.34
CA ARG A 89 2.52 1.88 -19.92
C ARG A 89 3.62 0.83 -20.00
N CYS A 90 3.30 -0.42 -19.66
CA CYS A 90 4.23 -1.53 -19.80
C CYS A 90 4.56 -1.82 -21.29
N SER A 91 3.58 -1.66 -22.19
CA SER A 91 3.80 -1.87 -23.63
C SER A 91 4.62 -0.75 -24.29
N ASP A 92 4.49 0.48 -23.81
CA ASP A 92 5.18 1.64 -24.39
C ASP A 92 6.67 1.74 -24.00
N SER A 93 7.09 1.04 -22.94
CA SER A 93 8.42 1.21 -22.37
C SER A 93 9.26 -0.07 -22.42
N ARG A 94 10.34 -0.04 -23.19
CA ARG A 94 11.32 -1.14 -23.21
C ARG A 94 11.95 -1.38 -21.84
N SER A 95 12.30 -0.32 -21.10
CA SER A 95 12.88 -0.44 -19.75
C SER A 95 11.92 -1.11 -18.76
N ILE A 96 10.62 -0.88 -18.90
CA ILE A 96 9.61 -1.58 -18.10
C ILE A 96 9.46 -3.02 -18.59
N GLY A 97 9.53 -3.27 -19.90
CA GLY A 97 9.56 -4.64 -20.46
C GLY A 97 10.73 -5.46 -19.88
N GLU A 98 11.92 -4.89 -19.83
CA GLU A 98 13.09 -5.50 -19.18
C GLU A 98 12.87 -5.73 -17.67
N PHE A 99 12.26 -4.78 -16.95
CA PHE A 99 11.89 -4.94 -15.55
C PHE A 99 10.89 -6.09 -15.34
N LEU A 100 9.98 -6.29 -16.29
CA LEU A 100 9.03 -7.41 -16.28
C LEU A 100 9.70 -8.75 -16.63
N GLY A 101 10.94 -8.74 -17.14
CA GLY A 101 11.62 -9.94 -17.64
C GLY A 101 11.09 -10.40 -18.99
N LEU A 102 10.50 -9.49 -19.78
CA LEU A 102 9.99 -9.78 -21.12
C LEU A 102 11.05 -9.49 -22.18
N SER A 103 11.17 -10.40 -23.15
CA SER A 103 11.94 -10.17 -24.38
C SER A 103 11.29 -9.04 -25.21
N PRO A 104 12.04 -8.34 -26.06
CA PRO A 104 11.47 -7.30 -26.95
C PRO A 104 10.33 -7.77 -27.86
N THR A 105 10.26 -9.08 -28.12
CA THR A 105 9.24 -9.74 -28.95
C THR A 105 8.08 -10.30 -28.14
N ASP A 106 8.19 -10.38 -26.81
CA ASP A 106 7.15 -10.92 -25.96
C ASP A 106 5.98 -9.96 -25.81
N PRO A 107 4.74 -10.44 -25.90
CA PRO A 107 3.57 -9.61 -25.70
C PRO A 107 3.41 -9.25 -24.21
N VAL A 108 3.21 -7.98 -23.94
CA VAL A 108 2.85 -7.52 -22.58
C VAL A 108 1.45 -8.01 -22.22
N PRO A 109 1.22 -8.51 -20.99
CA PRO A 109 -0.10 -8.98 -20.58
C PRO A 109 -1.16 -7.89 -20.70
N ASN A 110 -2.28 -8.24 -21.33
CA ASN A 110 -3.42 -7.34 -21.50
C ASN A 110 -4.12 -7.08 -20.17
N HIS A 111 -4.75 -5.92 -20.03
CA HIS A 111 -5.48 -5.50 -18.83
C HIS A 111 -6.52 -6.52 -18.33
N SER A 112 -7.17 -7.25 -19.26
CA SER A 112 -8.13 -8.31 -18.90
C SER A 112 -7.45 -9.51 -18.27
N CYS A 113 -6.26 -9.88 -18.74
CA CYS A 113 -5.45 -10.95 -18.14
C CYS A 113 -5.00 -10.56 -16.73
N VAL A 114 -4.51 -9.33 -16.53
CA VAL A 114 -4.17 -8.79 -15.20
C VAL A 114 -5.37 -8.83 -14.27
N SER A 115 -6.53 -8.37 -14.72
CA SER A 115 -7.78 -8.39 -13.94
C SER A 115 -8.23 -9.80 -13.56
N LYS A 116 -8.14 -10.76 -14.48
CA LYS A 116 -8.47 -12.17 -14.22
C LYS A 116 -7.51 -12.80 -13.23
N THR A 117 -6.21 -12.54 -13.36
CA THR A 117 -5.18 -13.02 -12.41
C THR A 117 -5.43 -12.45 -11.02
N GLN A 118 -5.73 -11.14 -10.91
CA GLN A 118 -6.04 -10.52 -9.63
C GLN A 118 -7.27 -11.14 -8.93
N LYS A 119 -8.31 -11.51 -9.68
CA LYS A 119 -9.48 -12.19 -9.13
C LYS A 119 -9.18 -13.61 -8.70
N ARG A 120 -8.35 -14.34 -9.45
CA ARG A 120 -7.98 -15.74 -9.21
C ARG A 120 -7.18 -15.92 -7.93
N LEU A 121 -6.15 -15.10 -7.73
CA LEU A 121 -5.26 -15.23 -6.58
C LEU A 121 -5.96 -14.75 -5.30
N PRO A 122 -5.99 -15.53 -4.21
CA PRO A 122 -6.58 -15.14 -2.93
C PRO A 122 -5.75 -14.05 -2.23
N LYS A 123 -6.30 -13.46 -1.15
CA LYS A 123 -5.66 -12.35 -0.41
C LYS A 123 -4.32 -12.76 0.22
N GLU A 124 -4.24 -13.96 0.69
CA GLU A 124 -3.08 -14.56 1.39
C GLU A 124 -1.80 -14.50 0.54
N ILE A 125 -1.92 -14.60 -0.79
CA ILE A 125 -0.78 -14.45 -1.70
C ILE A 125 -0.25 -13.01 -1.67
N TYR A 126 -1.14 -12.02 -1.60
CA TYR A 126 -0.75 -10.61 -1.50
C TYR A 126 -0.13 -10.30 -0.14
N ASP A 127 -0.64 -10.91 0.93
CA ASP A 127 -0.05 -10.79 2.26
C ASP A 127 1.39 -11.36 2.26
N GLU A 128 1.63 -12.51 1.63
CA GLU A 128 2.97 -13.09 1.52
C GLU A 128 3.92 -12.25 0.66
N VAL A 129 3.45 -11.63 -0.42
CA VAL A 129 4.25 -10.68 -1.20
C VAL A 129 4.60 -9.45 -0.35
N PHE A 130 3.67 -8.94 0.44
CA PHE A 130 3.93 -7.84 1.36
C PHE A 130 4.97 -8.23 2.41
N ARG A 131 4.84 -9.39 3.05
CA ARG A 131 5.80 -9.91 4.04
C ARG A 131 7.17 -10.18 3.42
N PHE A 132 7.21 -10.63 2.18
CA PHE A 132 8.50 -10.76 1.45
C PHE A 132 9.24 -9.42 1.41
N ILE A 133 8.55 -8.32 1.14
CA ILE A 133 9.17 -6.99 1.10
C ILE A 133 9.61 -6.54 2.50
N LEU A 134 8.86 -6.88 3.54
CA LEU A 134 9.29 -6.66 4.93
C LEU A 134 10.53 -7.49 5.27
N ARG A 135 10.61 -8.76 4.81
CA ARG A 135 11.84 -9.58 4.96
C ARG A 135 13.04 -8.96 4.26
N VAL A 136 12.83 -8.36 3.09
CA VAL A 136 13.90 -7.61 2.40
C VAL A 136 14.34 -6.40 3.24
N ALA A 137 13.39 -5.64 3.77
CA ALA A 137 13.68 -4.50 4.67
C ALA A 137 14.45 -4.95 5.92
N ALA A 138 14.02 -6.05 6.56
CA ALA A 138 14.69 -6.60 7.74
C ALA A 138 16.13 -7.02 7.45
N ARG A 139 16.39 -7.73 6.33
CA ARG A 139 17.76 -8.12 5.90
C ARG A 139 18.67 -6.92 5.63
N LYS A 140 18.10 -5.80 5.21
CA LYS A 140 18.87 -4.56 4.95
C LYS A 140 18.96 -3.65 6.18
N GLY A 141 18.49 -4.09 7.37
CA GLY A 141 18.50 -3.30 8.59
C GLY A 141 17.51 -2.13 8.61
N LEU A 142 16.52 -2.16 7.73
CA LEU A 142 15.50 -1.11 7.55
C LEU A 142 14.15 -1.48 8.20
N LEU A 143 14.15 -2.36 9.19
CA LEU A 143 12.96 -2.74 9.93
C LEU A 143 13.31 -2.86 11.41
N TRP A 144 12.73 -1.97 12.23
CA TRP A 144 12.99 -1.92 13.67
C TRP A 144 11.81 -2.47 14.49
N GLY A 145 10.61 -1.93 14.29
CA GLY A 145 9.36 -2.50 14.78
C GLY A 145 9.01 -2.28 16.27
N GLU A 146 9.80 -1.52 17.03
CA GLU A 146 9.50 -1.30 18.46
C GLU A 146 8.38 -0.28 18.72
N ALA A 147 8.29 0.76 17.91
CA ALA A 147 7.28 1.80 18.03
C ALA A 147 6.53 1.94 16.69
N ILE A 148 5.25 1.68 16.70
CA ILE A 148 4.40 1.82 15.51
C ILE A 148 3.45 3.01 15.64
N GLY A 149 3.36 3.79 14.57
CA GLY A 149 2.38 4.86 14.40
C GLY A 149 1.19 4.37 13.59
N ILE A 150 -0.02 4.49 14.14
CA ILE A 150 -1.25 4.07 13.44
C ILE A 150 -2.07 5.30 13.09
N ASP A 151 -2.56 5.32 11.85
CA ASP A 151 -3.49 6.32 11.34
C ASP A 151 -4.33 5.76 10.20
N SER A 152 -5.39 6.45 9.83
CA SER A 152 -6.29 6.05 8.77
C SER A 152 -6.60 7.16 7.79
N THR A 153 -6.95 6.77 6.57
CA THR A 153 -7.48 7.67 5.55
C THR A 153 -8.67 7.04 4.84
N THR A 154 -9.47 7.87 4.22
CA THR A 154 -10.60 7.42 3.41
C THR A 154 -10.18 7.22 1.96
N ILE A 155 -10.60 6.10 1.36
CA ILE A 155 -10.42 5.77 -0.06
C ILE A 155 -11.78 5.83 -0.74
N GLU A 156 -11.92 6.64 -1.79
CA GLU A 156 -13.15 6.70 -2.57
C GLU A 156 -13.35 5.38 -3.33
N ALA A 157 -14.54 4.80 -3.19
CA ALA A 157 -14.91 3.56 -3.87
C ALA A 157 -15.28 3.78 -5.34
N ASN A 158 -15.22 2.71 -6.13
CA ASN A 158 -15.72 2.68 -7.50
C ASN A 158 -17.25 2.45 -7.53
N ALA A 159 -17.96 3.28 -6.80
CA ALA A 159 -19.41 3.20 -6.62
C ALA A 159 -19.99 4.61 -6.53
N SER A 160 -21.03 4.88 -7.30
CA SER A 160 -21.65 6.20 -7.34
C SER A 160 -22.72 6.35 -6.26
N MET A 161 -22.76 7.50 -5.59
CA MET A 161 -23.89 7.88 -4.73
C MET A 161 -25.24 7.92 -5.47
N ARG A 162 -25.22 8.12 -6.80
CA ARG A 162 -26.44 8.14 -7.62
C ARG A 162 -27.05 6.76 -7.86
N SER A 163 -26.28 5.71 -7.68
CA SER A 163 -26.70 4.32 -7.90
C SER A 163 -26.98 3.55 -6.61
N ILE A 164 -27.13 4.26 -5.48
CA ILE A 164 -27.56 3.63 -4.22
C ILE A 164 -29.03 3.25 -4.30
N VAL A 165 -29.37 2.15 -3.68
CA VAL A 165 -30.74 1.63 -3.56
C VAL A 165 -31.08 1.40 -2.10
N ARG A 166 -32.37 1.45 -1.81
CA ARG A 166 -32.85 1.09 -0.48
C ARG A 166 -32.80 -0.44 -0.32
N LYS A 167 -32.28 -0.87 0.81
CA LYS A 167 -32.17 -2.30 1.15
C LYS A 167 -33.52 -3.00 1.30
N ASP A 168 -34.54 -2.25 1.77
CA ASP A 168 -35.90 -2.78 2.02
C ASP A 168 -36.71 -2.97 0.74
N SER A 169 -36.49 -2.16 -0.29
CA SER A 169 -37.34 -2.11 -1.48
C SER A 169 -36.60 -2.21 -2.81
N GLY A 170 -35.28 -2.17 -2.79
CA GLY A 170 -34.46 -2.14 -4.01
C GLY A 170 -34.63 -0.89 -4.86
N LYS A 171 -35.41 0.12 -4.38
CA LYS A 171 -35.68 1.34 -5.14
C LYS A 171 -34.53 2.31 -5.07
N GLY A 172 -34.20 2.90 -6.23
CA GLY A 172 -33.18 3.94 -6.34
C GLY A 172 -33.63 5.24 -5.66
N TRP A 173 -32.65 6.15 -5.42
CA TRP A 173 -32.92 7.44 -4.79
C TRP A 173 -34.03 8.22 -5.50
N LYS A 174 -34.03 8.23 -6.83
CA LYS A 174 -35.00 8.99 -7.62
C LYS A 174 -36.45 8.49 -7.37
N ASP A 175 -36.67 7.18 -7.44
CA ASP A 175 -38.01 6.60 -7.24
C ASP A 175 -38.48 6.75 -5.78
N TYR A 176 -37.57 6.62 -4.84
CA TYR A 176 -37.87 6.84 -3.43
C TYR A 176 -38.26 8.30 -3.16
N THR A 177 -37.50 9.26 -3.71
CA THR A 177 -37.77 10.69 -3.51
C THR A 177 -39.03 11.13 -4.23
N LYS A 178 -39.32 10.64 -5.45
CA LYS A 178 -40.59 10.86 -6.14
C LYS A 178 -41.80 10.43 -5.29
N LYS A 179 -41.73 9.26 -4.66
CA LYS A 179 -42.77 8.76 -3.79
C LYS A 179 -42.99 9.68 -2.58
N LEU A 180 -41.94 10.21 -2.00
CA LEU A 180 -42.02 11.17 -0.89
C LEU A 180 -42.56 12.54 -1.33
N ALA A 181 -42.11 13.05 -2.47
CA ALA A 181 -42.54 14.30 -3.05
C ALA A 181 -44.06 14.27 -3.34
N LYS A 182 -44.54 13.16 -3.93
CA LYS A 182 -45.97 12.95 -4.17
C LYS A 182 -46.79 12.94 -2.87
N LYS A 183 -46.25 12.33 -1.79
CA LYS A 183 -46.91 12.38 -0.46
C LYS A 183 -46.94 13.79 0.15
N ALA A 184 -45.95 14.63 -0.24
CA ALA A 184 -45.89 16.03 0.20
C ALA A 184 -46.66 17.00 -0.71
N GLY A 185 -47.46 16.50 -1.69
CA GLY A 185 -48.27 17.29 -2.58
C GLY A 185 -47.58 17.83 -3.83
N LEU A 186 -46.39 17.32 -4.16
CA LEU A 186 -45.67 17.67 -5.40
C LEU A 186 -45.97 16.58 -6.46
N ASP A 187 -46.87 16.89 -7.37
CA ASP A 187 -47.24 16.00 -8.46
C ASP A 187 -46.24 16.17 -9.62
N ASP A 188 -45.64 15.05 -10.04
CA ASP A 188 -44.66 14.88 -11.15
C ASP A 188 -43.48 15.88 -11.16
N PRO A 189 -42.71 15.97 -10.07
CA PRO A 189 -41.61 16.93 -9.95
C PRO A 189 -40.46 16.58 -10.93
N THR A 190 -39.84 17.62 -11.46
CA THR A 190 -38.60 17.55 -12.26
C THR A 190 -37.43 17.05 -11.41
N ASP A 191 -36.35 16.64 -12.05
CA ASP A 191 -35.13 16.17 -11.36
C ASP A 191 -34.51 17.22 -10.44
N ASP A 192 -34.61 18.50 -10.79
CA ASP A 192 -34.09 19.61 -9.98
C ASP A 192 -34.99 19.91 -8.79
N GLU A 193 -36.30 19.88 -8.97
CA GLU A 193 -37.29 19.99 -7.87
C GLU A 193 -37.16 18.83 -6.88
N LEU A 194 -36.92 17.60 -7.38
CA LEU A 194 -36.62 16.44 -6.52
C LEU A 194 -35.34 16.64 -5.70
N ARG A 195 -34.29 17.20 -6.32
CA ARG A 195 -33.03 17.51 -5.61
C ARG A 195 -33.25 18.58 -4.55
N GLN A 196 -34.01 19.63 -4.88
CA GLN A 196 -34.33 20.70 -3.94
C GLN A 196 -35.18 20.19 -2.80
N PHE A 197 -36.23 19.42 -3.08
CA PHE A 197 -37.09 18.77 -2.08
C PHE A 197 -36.25 17.86 -1.16
N ASP A 198 -35.42 16.99 -1.71
CA ASP A 198 -34.57 16.10 -0.90
C ASP A 198 -33.54 16.85 -0.07
N ARG A 199 -33.09 18.04 -0.52
CA ARG A 199 -32.15 18.89 0.22
C ARG A 199 -32.84 19.56 1.43
N THR A 200 -34.07 19.98 1.28
CA THR A 200 -34.78 20.82 2.26
C THR A 200 -35.63 20.02 3.24
N ARG A 201 -35.95 18.75 2.93
CA ARG A 201 -36.81 17.94 3.84
C ARG A 201 -36.15 17.72 5.20
N PRO A 202 -36.88 17.95 6.32
CA PRO A 202 -36.34 17.94 7.70
C PRO A 202 -35.87 16.55 8.16
N GLU A 203 -36.48 15.48 7.65
CA GLU A 203 -36.15 14.10 8.04
C GLU A 203 -35.16 13.38 7.18
N LYS A 204 -34.31 14.13 6.47
CA LYS A 204 -33.31 13.53 5.61
C LYS A 204 -32.24 12.77 6.41
N LYS A 205 -32.36 11.47 6.45
CA LYS A 205 -31.31 10.57 6.93
C LYS A 205 -30.81 9.71 5.78
N VAL A 206 -29.54 9.80 5.46
CA VAL A 206 -28.87 8.88 4.54
C VAL A 206 -28.04 7.94 5.42
N SER A 207 -28.65 6.84 5.83
CA SER A 207 -28.02 5.85 6.69
C SER A 207 -27.49 4.67 5.87
N ASN A 208 -26.35 4.14 6.27
CA ASN A 208 -25.83 2.87 5.75
C ASN A 208 -26.70 1.67 6.15
N ASP A 209 -27.62 1.84 7.10
CA ASP A 209 -28.59 0.81 7.49
C ASP A 209 -29.68 0.68 6.42
N ASP A 210 -30.09 1.80 5.84
CA ASP A 210 -31.17 1.91 4.86
C ASP A 210 -30.73 1.75 3.41
N TRP A 211 -29.49 2.19 3.11
CA TRP A 211 -28.99 2.32 1.75
C TRP A 211 -27.74 1.49 1.51
N GLU A 212 -27.62 0.96 0.29
CA GLU A 212 -26.41 0.29 -0.20
C GLU A 212 -26.17 0.58 -1.68
N ASN A 213 -24.96 0.33 -2.15
CA ASN A 213 -24.68 0.36 -3.58
C ASN A 213 -24.67 -1.08 -4.11
N PRO A 214 -25.57 -1.47 -5.04
CA PRO A 214 -25.65 -2.84 -5.53
C PRO A 214 -24.42 -3.29 -6.31
N ASN A 215 -23.63 -2.33 -6.85
CA ASN A 215 -22.39 -2.64 -7.57
C ASN A 215 -21.19 -2.85 -6.64
N ASP A 216 -21.26 -2.35 -5.39
CA ASP A 216 -20.22 -2.47 -4.37
C ASP A 216 -20.84 -2.38 -2.97
N PRO A 217 -21.45 -3.48 -2.47
CA PRO A 217 -22.15 -3.50 -1.19
C PRO A 217 -21.25 -3.27 0.03
N ASP A 218 -19.93 -3.56 -0.12
CA ASP A 218 -18.94 -3.38 0.93
C ASP A 218 -18.58 -1.91 1.15
N ALA A 219 -18.68 -1.08 0.10
CA ALA A 219 -18.47 0.36 0.21
C ALA A 219 -19.59 1.01 1.04
N LYS A 220 -19.23 1.96 1.89
CA LYS A 220 -20.19 2.65 2.78
C LYS A 220 -20.25 4.13 2.48
N ILE A 221 -21.44 4.70 2.69
CA ILE A 221 -21.67 6.13 2.61
C ILE A 221 -20.86 6.81 3.72
N THR A 222 -19.90 7.62 3.33
CA THR A 222 -18.93 8.23 4.24
C THR A 222 -18.74 9.70 3.90
N ARG A 223 -18.70 10.56 4.92
CA ARG A 223 -18.35 11.97 4.76
C ARG A 223 -16.83 12.10 4.67
N MET A 224 -16.36 12.68 3.58
CA MET A 224 -14.94 12.93 3.35
C MET A 224 -14.45 14.16 4.13
N LYS A 225 -13.12 14.31 4.25
CA LYS A 225 -12.49 15.45 4.94
C LYS A 225 -12.85 16.81 4.32
N ASP A 226 -13.11 16.85 3.01
CA ASP A 226 -13.54 18.05 2.27
C ASP A 226 -15.03 18.38 2.46
N GLY A 227 -15.74 17.63 3.28
CA GLY A 227 -17.17 17.80 3.57
C GLY A 227 -18.10 17.14 2.55
N THR A 228 -17.59 16.58 1.46
CA THR A 228 -18.39 15.84 0.48
C THR A 228 -18.75 14.44 0.99
N THR A 229 -19.76 13.82 0.40
CA THR A 229 -20.21 12.47 0.78
C THR A 229 -20.03 11.52 -0.39
N HIS A 230 -19.29 10.44 -0.17
CA HIS A 230 -19.00 9.42 -1.16
C HIS A 230 -19.22 8.01 -0.61
N MET A 231 -19.36 7.04 -1.51
CA MET A 231 -19.14 5.65 -1.18
C MET A 231 -17.64 5.44 -0.95
N ALA A 232 -17.25 4.89 0.17
CA ALA A 232 -15.83 4.83 0.53
C ALA A 232 -15.48 3.61 1.40
N TYR A 233 -14.17 3.37 1.45
CA TYR A 233 -13.48 2.48 2.36
C TYR A 233 -12.56 3.28 3.28
N LYS A 234 -12.20 2.71 4.42
CA LYS A 234 -11.18 3.22 5.34
C LYS A 234 -9.93 2.39 5.20
N ALA A 235 -8.81 3.00 4.82
CA ALA A 235 -7.50 2.37 4.87
C ALA A 235 -6.77 2.79 6.14
N GLU A 236 -6.14 1.85 6.81
CA GLU A 236 -5.37 2.07 8.02
C GLU A 236 -3.94 1.54 7.83
N HIS A 237 -2.95 2.35 8.23
CA HIS A 237 -1.54 1.98 8.17
C HIS A 237 -0.93 1.94 9.57
N ALA A 238 -0.14 0.90 9.84
CA ALA A 238 0.80 0.86 10.94
C ALA A 238 2.20 1.09 10.36
N VAL A 239 2.86 2.17 10.78
CA VAL A 239 4.17 2.60 10.28
C VAL A 239 5.20 2.43 11.38
N ASP A 240 6.31 1.79 11.09
CA ASP A 240 7.49 1.77 11.96
C ASP A 240 8.06 3.19 12.07
N LEU A 241 8.05 3.74 13.27
CA LEU A 241 8.44 5.15 13.52
C LEU A 241 9.95 5.38 13.45
N ASP A 242 10.75 4.34 13.44
CA ASP A 242 12.21 4.45 13.34
C ASP A 242 12.68 4.37 11.87
N THR A 243 11.92 3.69 10.99
CA THR A 243 12.39 3.37 9.62
C THR A 243 11.49 3.87 8.50
N ASP A 244 10.30 4.40 8.80
CA ASP A 244 9.29 4.81 7.81
C ASP A 244 8.72 3.62 6.99
N ILE A 245 8.96 2.36 7.39
CA ILE A 245 8.37 1.19 6.75
C ILE A 245 6.93 0.97 7.26
N VAL A 246 5.98 0.76 6.37
CA VAL A 246 4.62 0.36 6.74
C VAL A 246 4.63 -1.14 7.04
N VAL A 247 4.32 -1.51 8.27
CA VAL A 247 4.37 -2.90 8.76
C VAL A 247 3.01 -3.60 8.72
N ALA A 248 1.91 -2.84 8.66
CA ALA A 248 0.58 -3.36 8.34
C ALA A 248 -0.23 -2.33 7.55
N ALA A 249 -1.07 -2.82 6.65
CA ALA A 249 -1.98 -2.01 5.85
C ALA A 249 -3.31 -2.74 5.70
N THR A 250 -4.32 -2.28 6.42
CA THR A 250 -5.65 -2.87 6.46
C THR A 250 -6.66 -1.98 5.75
N VAL A 251 -7.72 -2.58 5.22
CA VAL A 251 -8.84 -1.85 4.63
C VAL A 251 -10.14 -2.33 5.28
N HIS A 252 -10.93 -1.38 5.71
CA HIS A 252 -12.20 -1.59 6.40
C HIS A 252 -13.34 -0.88 5.67
N PRO A 253 -14.60 -1.21 5.97
CA PRO A 253 -15.73 -0.39 5.53
C PRO A 253 -15.56 1.06 5.98
N GLY A 254 -15.96 2.02 5.14
CA GLY A 254 -15.72 3.45 5.38
C GLY A 254 -16.28 4.02 6.69
N THR A 255 -17.19 3.30 7.35
CA THR A 255 -17.80 3.66 8.63
C THR A 255 -17.17 3.00 9.85
N ALA A 256 -16.14 2.15 9.65
CA ALA A 256 -15.46 1.46 10.75
C ALA A 256 -14.83 2.49 11.70
N ALA A 257 -15.16 2.40 12.99
CA ALA A 257 -14.62 3.31 13.99
C ALA A 257 -13.16 3.03 14.28
N ASP A 258 -12.35 4.07 14.48
CA ASP A 258 -10.91 3.94 14.79
C ASP A 258 -10.66 3.08 16.03
N THR A 259 -11.51 3.19 17.03
CA THR A 259 -11.43 2.43 18.28
C THR A 259 -11.71 0.93 18.12
N THR A 260 -12.29 0.49 17.01
CA THR A 260 -12.57 -0.93 16.74
C THR A 260 -11.50 -1.58 15.87
N THR A 261 -10.74 -0.81 15.09
CA THR A 261 -9.78 -1.34 14.09
C THR A 261 -8.33 -1.33 14.58
N VAL A 262 -7.99 -0.44 15.51
CA VAL A 262 -6.59 -0.19 15.91
C VAL A 262 -5.89 -1.42 16.50
N ILE A 263 -6.58 -2.22 17.29
CA ILE A 263 -5.99 -3.41 17.93
C ILE A 263 -5.75 -4.50 16.87
N ASP A 264 -6.71 -4.70 15.97
CA ASP A 264 -6.57 -5.67 14.88
C ASP A 264 -5.39 -5.27 13.96
N THR A 265 -5.27 -3.98 13.61
CA THR A 265 -4.14 -3.45 12.84
C THR A 265 -2.80 -3.61 13.57
N ALA A 266 -2.78 -3.44 14.90
CA ALA A 266 -1.57 -3.66 15.70
C ALA A 266 -1.19 -5.15 15.79
N ILE A 267 -2.17 -6.06 15.85
CA ILE A 267 -1.95 -7.50 15.81
C ILE A 267 -1.40 -7.90 14.43
N ASP A 268 -2.01 -7.43 13.34
CA ASP A 268 -1.52 -7.68 11.99
C ASP A 268 -0.07 -7.18 11.81
N ALA A 269 0.25 -6.02 12.38
CA ALA A 269 1.63 -5.50 12.39
C ALA A 269 2.58 -6.43 13.16
N ALA A 270 2.18 -6.93 14.33
CA ALA A 270 2.98 -7.85 15.13
C ALA A 270 3.23 -9.17 14.40
N VAL A 271 2.19 -9.75 13.78
CA VAL A 271 2.30 -10.97 12.98
C VAL A 271 3.22 -10.75 11.76
N ASN A 272 3.09 -9.64 11.06
CA ASN A 272 3.94 -9.33 9.92
C ASN A 272 5.41 -9.13 10.31
N LEU A 273 5.68 -8.49 11.45
CA LEU A 273 7.05 -8.32 11.97
C LEU A 273 7.66 -9.67 12.33
N ASP A 274 6.94 -10.52 13.04
CA ASP A 274 7.39 -11.87 13.42
C ASP A 274 7.70 -12.72 12.17
N GLN A 275 6.75 -12.79 11.23
CA GLN A 275 6.92 -13.57 9.98
C GLN A 275 7.94 -12.96 9.01
N SER A 276 8.40 -11.75 9.29
CA SER A 276 9.46 -11.09 8.53
C SER A 276 10.84 -11.20 9.18
N ASN A 277 10.97 -12.00 10.25
CA ASN A 277 12.19 -12.18 11.04
C ASN A 277 12.71 -10.84 11.62
N CYS A 278 11.81 -9.94 12.01
CA CYS A 278 12.19 -8.74 12.73
C CYS A 278 12.72 -9.14 14.14
N LYS A 279 13.83 -8.53 14.54
CA LYS A 279 14.47 -8.85 15.84
C LYS A 279 13.68 -8.33 17.03
N ASN A 280 12.90 -7.28 16.84
CA ASN A 280 12.17 -6.60 17.89
C ASN A 280 10.68 -6.91 17.81
N THR A 281 10.01 -6.77 18.94
CA THR A 281 8.54 -6.85 19.07
C THR A 281 7.97 -5.45 19.33
N ILE A 282 6.69 -5.26 19.02
CA ILE A 282 6.02 -3.99 19.22
C ILE A 282 5.93 -3.69 20.74
N LYS A 283 6.58 -2.62 21.18
CA LYS A 283 6.54 -2.12 22.56
C LYS A 283 5.62 -0.91 22.72
N ALA A 284 5.36 -0.17 21.64
CA ALA A 284 4.61 1.07 21.68
C ALA A 284 3.67 1.25 20.48
N ILE A 285 2.43 1.61 20.75
CA ILE A 285 1.42 2.03 19.77
C ILE A 285 1.18 3.52 19.95
N VAL A 286 1.33 4.27 18.86
CA VAL A 286 1.11 5.71 18.81
C VAL A 286 -0.01 6.02 17.83
N ALA A 287 -1.09 6.62 18.32
CA ALA A 287 -2.23 6.97 17.46
C ALA A 287 -2.83 8.32 17.90
N ASP A 288 -3.75 8.86 17.10
CA ASP A 288 -4.41 10.11 17.43
C ASP A 288 -5.52 9.93 18.49
N LYS A 289 -6.13 11.05 18.91
CA LYS A 289 -7.21 11.03 19.90
C LYS A 289 -8.49 10.29 19.43
N GLY A 290 -8.65 10.08 18.12
CA GLY A 290 -9.77 9.33 17.54
C GLY A 290 -9.77 7.87 17.98
N TYR A 291 -8.61 7.30 18.18
CA TYR A 291 -8.38 5.92 18.59
C TYR A 291 -8.52 5.66 20.09
N HIS A 292 -8.67 6.73 20.90
CA HIS A 292 -8.71 6.56 22.35
C HIS A 292 -10.04 6.00 22.84
N SER A 293 -10.00 4.83 23.45
CA SER A 293 -11.06 4.30 24.32
C SER A 293 -10.43 3.54 25.49
N THR A 294 -11.17 3.39 26.60
CA THR A 294 -10.70 2.58 27.74
C THR A 294 -10.36 1.17 27.26
N LYS A 295 -11.26 0.54 26.49
CA LYS A 295 -11.08 -0.81 25.96
C LYS A 295 -9.76 -0.95 25.15
N VAL A 296 -9.49 -0.01 24.24
CA VAL A 296 -8.25 -0.04 23.43
C VAL A 296 -7.00 0.03 24.29
N VAL A 297 -6.98 0.96 25.26
CA VAL A 297 -5.80 1.17 26.11
C VAL A 297 -5.56 -0.03 27.04
N THR A 298 -6.63 -0.67 27.52
CA THR A 298 -6.57 -1.86 28.37
C THR A 298 -6.11 -3.08 27.59
N LEU A 299 -6.75 -3.37 26.43
CA LEU A 299 -6.34 -4.48 25.56
C LEU A 299 -4.88 -4.35 25.09
N ALA A 300 -4.44 -3.15 24.72
CA ALA A 300 -3.04 -2.94 24.36
C ALA A 300 -2.09 -3.24 25.53
N ALA A 301 -2.48 -2.87 26.76
CA ALA A 301 -1.68 -3.16 27.96
C ALA A 301 -1.63 -4.67 28.27
N GLU A 302 -2.74 -5.41 28.09
CA GLU A 302 -2.81 -6.86 28.21
C GLU A 302 -1.90 -7.58 27.18
N LEU A 303 -1.80 -7.02 25.97
CA LEU A 303 -0.86 -7.48 24.92
C LEU A 303 0.60 -7.03 25.18
N GLY A 304 0.91 -6.41 26.31
CA GLY A 304 2.24 -5.93 26.65
C GLY A 304 2.68 -4.67 25.90
N MET A 305 1.78 -4.01 25.17
CA MET A 305 2.07 -2.84 24.35
C MET A 305 1.74 -1.54 25.11
N ARG A 306 2.63 -0.57 25.10
CA ARG A 306 2.43 0.75 25.70
C ARG A 306 1.71 1.66 24.70
N THR A 307 0.60 2.25 25.11
CA THR A 307 -0.13 3.21 24.27
C THR A 307 0.34 4.65 24.50
N TYR A 308 0.39 5.42 23.40
CA TYR A 308 0.60 6.86 23.35
C TYR A 308 -0.54 7.48 22.53
N ILE A 309 -1.76 7.43 23.09
CA ILE A 309 -3.01 7.85 22.43
C ILE A 309 -3.65 8.95 23.28
N PRO A 310 -3.68 10.21 22.82
CA PRO A 310 -4.27 11.33 23.60
C PRO A 310 -5.76 11.08 23.87
N GLU A 311 -6.22 11.48 25.03
CA GLU A 311 -7.65 11.40 25.36
C GLU A 311 -8.44 12.47 24.60
N ARG A 312 -9.67 12.16 24.25
CA ARG A 312 -10.65 13.16 23.77
C ARG A 312 -10.98 14.11 24.91
N THR A 313 -11.06 15.40 24.63
CA THR A 313 -11.54 16.38 25.61
C THR A 313 -12.99 16.07 25.98
N SER A 314 -13.25 15.85 27.25
CA SER A 314 -14.60 15.63 27.77
C SER A 314 -14.95 16.73 28.77
N ALA A 315 -16.19 17.23 28.69
CA ALA A 315 -16.73 18.21 29.66
C ALA A 315 -16.99 17.59 31.04
N THR A 316 -17.08 16.24 31.10
CA THR A 316 -17.38 15.52 32.34
C THR A 316 -16.18 14.75 32.85
N HIS A 317 -15.95 14.74 34.14
CA HIS A 317 -14.95 13.89 34.75
C HIS A 317 -15.32 12.42 34.63
N ARG A 318 -14.34 11.58 34.22
CA ARG A 318 -14.54 10.15 34.10
C ARG A 318 -14.75 9.53 35.49
N ARG A 319 -15.87 8.83 35.65
CA ARG A 319 -16.19 8.06 36.87
C ARG A 319 -15.58 6.67 36.77
N TRP A 320 -15.01 6.15 37.86
CA TRP A 320 -14.37 4.86 37.97
C TRP A 320 -15.08 3.89 38.91
N THR A 321 -16.32 4.27 39.34
CA THR A 321 -17.17 3.42 40.11
C THR A 321 -17.55 2.20 39.28
N ASP A 322 -17.51 1.03 39.87
CA ASP A 322 -17.89 -0.24 39.27
C ASP A 322 -17.06 -0.64 38.01
N LYS A 323 -15.80 -0.17 37.93
CA LYS A 323 -14.87 -0.52 36.86
C LYS A 323 -13.66 -1.23 37.39
N ASP A 324 -13.10 -2.14 36.55
CA ASP A 324 -11.88 -2.86 36.88
C ASP A 324 -10.75 -1.87 37.20
N PRO A 325 -9.99 -2.08 38.30
CA PRO A 325 -8.82 -1.28 38.63
C PRO A 325 -7.76 -1.26 37.52
N SER A 326 -7.63 -2.33 36.72
CA SER A 326 -6.72 -2.42 35.58
C SER A 326 -7.04 -1.38 34.50
N GLU A 327 -8.31 -1.13 34.21
CA GLU A 327 -8.74 -0.10 33.26
C GLU A 327 -8.28 1.30 33.68
N LYS A 328 -8.47 1.62 34.97
CA LYS A 328 -8.04 2.89 35.56
C LYS A 328 -6.51 3.03 35.45
N GLN A 329 -5.78 1.98 35.82
CA GLN A 329 -4.32 1.96 35.77
C GLN A 329 -3.81 2.17 34.32
N ALA A 330 -4.38 1.44 33.35
CA ALA A 330 -4.00 1.55 31.94
C ALA A 330 -4.23 2.95 31.37
N VAL A 331 -5.40 3.57 31.65
CA VAL A 331 -5.71 4.93 31.20
C VAL A 331 -4.80 5.96 31.84
N TYR A 332 -4.54 5.90 33.16
CA TYR A 332 -3.65 6.84 33.82
C TYR A 332 -2.20 6.67 33.39
N ALA A 333 -1.77 5.43 33.14
CA ALA A 333 -0.42 5.17 32.58
C ALA A 333 -0.28 5.75 31.17
N ASN A 334 -1.28 5.57 30.28
CA ASN A 334 -1.32 6.19 28.96
C ASN A 334 -1.27 7.73 29.06
N ARG A 335 -2.08 8.33 29.97
CA ARG A 335 -2.12 9.79 30.19
C ARG A 335 -0.76 10.36 30.62
N ARG A 336 -0.04 9.67 31.52
CA ARG A 336 1.32 10.07 31.93
C ARG A 336 2.30 10.00 30.73
N ARG A 337 2.24 8.90 29.95
CA ARG A 337 3.11 8.72 28.78
C ARG A 337 2.89 9.77 27.71
N THR A 338 1.63 10.09 27.36
CA THR A 338 1.30 11.07 26.33
C THR A 338 1.73 12.50 26.69
N LYS A 339 1.72 12.86 27.98
CA LYS A 339 2.15 14.18 28.46
C LYS A 339 3.68 14.34 28.51
N GLY A 340 4.42 13.25 28.60
CA GLY A 340 5.89 13.23 28.68
C GLY A 340 6.57 13.64 27.36
N ASN A 341 7.85 13.99 27.41
CA ASN A 341 8.64 14.44 26.25
C ASN A 341 8.70 13.36 25.16
N ARG A 342 8.92 12.08 25.55
CA ARG A 342 8.90 10.97 24.59
C ARG A 342 7.53 10.84 23.89
N GLY A 343 6.42 11.01 24.62
CA GLY A 343 5.08 10.97 24.05
C GLY A 343 4.85 12.06 23.02
N LYS A 344 5.30 13.29 23.31
CA LYS A 344 5.23 14.41 22.36
C LYS A 344 6.08 14.17 21.11
N GLN A 345 7.29 13.62 21.28
CA GLN A 345 8.17 13.27 20.16
C GLN A 345 7.55 12.18 19.27
N LEU A 346 7.08 11.08 19.87
CA LEU A 346 6.44 9.99 19.16
C LEU A 346 5.17 10.44 18.42
N SER A 347 4.35 11.30 19.04
CA SER A 347 3.15 11.87 18.39
C SER A 347 3.51 12.70 17.16
N ARG A 348 4.60 13.49 17.20
CA ARG A 348 5.08 14.25 16.03
C ARG A 348 5.56 13.31 14.92
N LEU A 349 6.39 12.32 15.25
CA LEU A 349 6.86 11.33 14.29
C LEU A 349 5.70 10.56 13.66
N ARG A 350 4.72 10.14 14.48
CA ARG A 350 3.51 9.48 13.96
C ARG A 350 2.81 10.36 12.92
N SER A 351 2.51 11.62 13.23
CA SER A 351 1.85 12.52 12.27
C SER A 351 2.65 12.62 10.97
N GLU A 352 3.94 12.89 11.07
CA GLU A 352 4.79 13.05 9.88
C GLU A 352 4.85 11.77 9.03
N LEU A 353 5.13 10.62 9.63
CA LEU A 353 5.39 9.38 8.88
C LEU A 353 4.10 8.75 8.35
N THR A 354 2.99 8.80 9.12
CA THR A 354 1.72 8.27 8.62
C THR A 354 1.14 9.15 7.52
N GLU A 355 1.19 10.48 7.65
CA GLU A 355 0.76 11.40 6.59
C GLU A 355 1.60 11.21 5.32
N ARG A 356 2.93 11.06 5.46
CA ARG A 356 3.84 10.75 4.35
C ARG A 356 3.47 9.43 3.69
N SER A 357 3.16 8.38 4.46
CA SER A 357 2.79 7.09 3.92
C SER A 357 1.52 7.17 3.08
N PHE A 358 0.50 7.88 3.55
CA PHE A 358 -0.74 8.11 2.80
C PHE A 358 -0.55 9.03 1.59
N ALA A 359 0.23 10.10 1.71
CA ALA A 359 0.54 10.97 0.57
C ALA A 359 1.22 10.17 -0.56
N HIS A 360 2.19 9.32 -0.24
CA HIS A 360 2.84 8.50 -1.24
C HIS A 360 1.91 7.45 -1.85
N VAL A 361 1.12 6.75 -1.04
CA VAL A 361 0.21 5.70 -1.54
C VAL A 361 -0.98 6.31 -2.28
N CYS A 362 -1.62 7.32 -1.72
CA CYS A 362 -2.86 7.87 -2.27
C CYS A 362 -2.62 8.87 -3.40
N ASP A 363 -1.67 9.80 -3.24
CA ASP A 363 -1.49 10.91 -4.18
C ASP A 363 -0.46 10.53 -5.26
N THR A 364 0.73 10.08 -4.87
CA THR A 364 1.77 9.66 -5.82
C THR A 364 1.41 8.34 -6.48
N GLY A 365 0.98 7.34 -5.71
CA GLY A 365 0.63 5.99 -6.18
C GLY A 365 -0.78 5.85 -6.76
N GLY A 366 -1.57 6.94 -6.78
CA GLY A 366 -2.90 6.97 -7.39
C GLY A 366 -3.97 6.15 -6.66
N ALA A 367 -3.81 5.90 -5.34
CA ALA A 367 -4.73 5.06 -4.57
C ALA A 367 -5.84 5.85 -3.84
N ARG A 368 -5.95 7.17 -4.02
CA ARG A 368 -7.01 8.00 -3.40
C ARG A 368 -8.42 7.53 -3.79
N ARG A 369 -8.57 7.04 -5.00
CA ARG A 369 -9.78 6.40 -5.51
C ARG A 369 -9.46 5.00 -6.02
N THR A 370 -10.26 4.00 -5.62
CA THR A 370 -10.11 2.65 -6.17
C THR A 370 -10.90 2.48 -7.46
N TRP A 371 -10.38 1.66 -8.39
CA TRP A 371 -11.14 1.21 -9.56
C TRP A 371 -11.69 -0.21 -9.37
N LEU A 372 -11.30 -0.87 -8.28
CA LEU A 372 -11.78 -2.19 -7.91
C LEU A 372 -13.01 -2.06 -7.01
N ARG A 373 -13.77 -3.13 -6.92
CA ARG A 373 -14.96 -3.26 -6.10
C ARG A 373 -14.79 -4.43 -5.14
N GLY A 374 -15.53 -4.38 -4.03
CA GLY A 374 -15.47 -5.36 -2.95
C GLY A 374 -14.25 -5.19 -2.05
N LEU A 375 -14.45 -5.39 -0.77
CA LEU A 375 -13.45 -5.17 0.27
C LEU A 375 -12.14 -5.94 -0.02
N VAL A 376 -12.25 -7.21 -0.42
CA VAL A 376 -11.09 -8.06 -0.75
C VAL A 376 -10.30 -7.50 -1.94
N GLY A 377 -10.98 -7.07 -3.01
CA GLY A 377 -10.34 -6.49 -4.19
C GLY A 377 -9.59 -5.20 -3.88
N VAL A 378 -10.21 -4.33 -3.08
CA VAL A 378 -9.64 -3.07 -2.64
C VAL A 378 -8.44 -3.31 -1.72
N THR A 379 -8.55 -4.25 -0.78
CA THR A 379 -7.45 -4.64 0.12
C THR A 379 -6.24 -5.13 -0.65
N LYS A 380 -6.40 -6.06 -1.61
CA LYS A 380 -5.30 -6.56 -2.47
C LYS A 380 -4.56 -5.42 -3.18
N ARG A 381 -5.32 -4.50 -3.78
CA ARG A 381 -4.73 -3.35 -4.48
C ARG A 381 -4.00 -2.42 -3.53
N HIS A 382 -4.62 -2.10 -2.39
CA HIS A 382 -4.04 -1.20 -1.40
C HIS A 382 -2.74 -1.78 -0.84
N LEU A 383 -2.77 -3.06 -0.49
CA LEU A 383 -1.61 -3.77 0.02
C LEU A 383 -0.42 -3.77 -0.96
N MET A 384 -0.68 -3.96 -2.27
CA MET A 384 0.37 -3.87 -3.29
C MET A 384 0.90 -2.45 -3.49
N ALA A 385 0.07 -1.42 -3.34
CA ALA A 385 0.52 -0.04 -3.37
C ALA A 385 1.42 0.28 -2.17
N VAL A 386 1.07 -0.22 -0.98
CA VAL A 386 1.88 -0.08 0.23
C VAL A 386 3.18 -0.89 0.12
N ALA A 387 3.14 -2.10 -0.43
CA ALA A 387 4.30 -2.93 -0.70
C ALA A 387 5.30 -2.21 -1.63
N ALA A 388 4.81 -1.61 -2.71
CA ALA A 388 5.64 -0.82 -3.63
C ALA A 388 6.17 0.47 -2.97
N ARG A 389 5.39 1.09 -2.08
CA ARG A 389 5.86 2.22 -1.27
C ARG A 389 7.01 1.80 -0.34
N ASN A 390 6.93 0.63 0.28
CA ASN A 390 8.02 0.10 1.09
C ASN A 390 9.26 -0.18 0.23
N LEU A 391 9.11 -0.74 -0.97
CA LEU A 391 10.20 -0.84 -1.93
C LEU A 391 10.82 0.54 -2.25
N SER A 392 10.00 1.59 -2.38
CA SER A 392 10.47 2.98 -2.55
C SER A 392 11.36 3.44 -1.40
N VAL A 393 11.00 3.11 -0.14
CA VAL A 393 11.81 3.45 1.05
C VAL A 393 13.13 2.68 1.04
N ILE A 394 13.08 1.37 0.78
CA ILE A 394 14.27 0.52 0.67
C ILE A 394 15.20 1.04 -0.43
N MET A 395 14.68 1.31 -1.62
CA MET A 395 15.47 1.84 -2.74
C MET A 395 16.09 3.20 -2.43
N ARG A 396 15.37 4.07 -1.73
CA ARG A 396 15.92 5.36 -1.28
C ARG A 396 17.06 5.18 -0.30
N ALA A 397 16.95 4.26 0.63
CA ALA A 397 18.01 3.96 1.59
C ALA A 397 19.24 3.34 0.92
N LEU A 398 19.06 2.43 -0.06
CA LEU A 398 20.17 1.72 -0.72
C LEU A 398 20.82 2.49 -1.87
N CYS A 399 20.04 3.23 -2.64
CA CYS A 399 20.47 3.85 -3.90
C CYS A 399 20.23 5.37 -3.93
N GLY A 400 19.76 5.99 -2.85
CA GLY A 400 19.41 7.40 -2.81
C GLY A 400 18.13 7.78 -3.57
N ILE A 401 17.49 6.84 -4.28
CA ILE A 401 16.38 7.10 -5.21
C ILE A 401 15.21 6.17 -4.90
N GLY A 402 14.08 6.75 -4.48
CA GLY A 402 12.87 6.02 -4.12
C GLY A 402 11.82 5.89 -5.22
N SER A 403 11.99 6.54 -6.37
CA SER A 403 11.02 6.45 -7.47
C SER A 403 11.66 6.76 -8.82
N PRO A 404 11.09 6.27 -9.94
CA PRO A 404 11.61 6.60 -11.29
C PRO A 404 11.64 8.10 -11.56
N LYS A 405 10.65 8.85 -11.05
CA LYS A 405 10.55 10.31 -11.24
C LYS A 405 11.66 11.10 -10.55
N ALA A 406 12.26 10.57 -9.50
CA ALA A 406 13.35 11.24 -8.78
C ALA A 406 14.64 11.37 -9.62
N LEU A 407 14.78 10.59 -10.69
CA LEU A 407 15.91 10.65 -11.63
C LEU A 407 15.83 11.78 -12.66
N GLN A 408 14.77 12.57 -12.67
CA GLN A 408 14.61 13.67 -13.63
C GLN A 408 15.54 14.87 -13.35
N GLY A 409 16.29 14.84 -12.22
CA GLY A 409 17.23 15.89 -11.83
C GLY A 409 18.68 15.43 -11.86
N LEU A 410 19.58 16.30 -12.32
CA LEU A 410 21.04 16.04 -12.44
C LEU A 410 21.68 15.60 -11.11
N ARG A 411 21.19 16.09 -9.97
CA ARG A 411 21.65 15.68 -8.62
C ARG A 411 21.42 14.22 -8.33
N ALA A 412 20.30 13.65 -8.78
CA ALA A 412 19.96 12.26 -8.54
C ALA A 412 20.86 11.32 -9.34
N LEU A 413 21.29 11.71 -10.55
CA LEU A 413 22.25 10.95 -11.37
C LEU A 413 23.64 10.92 -10.71
N VAL A 414 24.10 12.03 -10.16
CA VAL A 414 25.37 12.12 -9.44
C VAL A 414 25.35 11.27 -8.17
N GLN A 415 24.26 11.30 -7.40
CA GLN A 415 24.11 10.44 -6.21
C GLN A 415 24.07 8.95 -6.55
N LEU A 416 23.41 8.57 -7.66
CA LEU A 416 23.40 7.19 -8.13
C LEU A 416 24.80 6.71 -8.52
N ALA A 417 25.54 7.52 -9.28
CA ALA A 417 26.92 7.21 -9.67
C ALA A 417 27.83 7.07 -8.44
N TRP A 418 27.68 7.95 -7.47
CA TRP A 418 28.45 7.92 -6.23
C TRP A 418 28.14 6.68 -5.39
N SER A 419 26.88 6.31 -5.20
CA SER A 419 26.49 5.11 -4.45
C SER A 419 26.99 3.81 -5.11
N HIS A 420 27.03 3.74 -6.45
CA HIS A 420 27.65 2.62 -7.16
C HIS A 420 29.15 2.56 -6.95
N PHE A 421 29.81 3.71 -6.92
CA PHE A 421 31.24 3.79 -6.67
C PHE A 421 31.59 3.34 -5.24
N GLU A 422 30.84 3.76 -4.23
CA GLU A 422 30.99 3.28 -2.85
C GLU A 422 30.76 1.76 -2.71
N GLN A 423 29.76 1.22 -3.40
CA GLN A 423 29.51 -0.24 -3.40
C GLN A 423 30.66 -1.02 -4.06
N LEU A 424 31.27 -0.50 -5.13
CA LEU A 424 32.43 -1.10 -5.77
C LEU A 424 33.66 -1.06 -4.86
N ILE A 425 33.90 0.05 -4.16
CA ILE A 425 34.99 0.15 -3.19
C ILE A 425 34.79 -0.86 -2.07
N SER A 426 33.60 -0.93 -1.47
CA SER A 426 33.28 -1.90 -0.40
C SER A 426 33.43 -3.36 -0.86
N ALA A 427 33.04 -3.68 -2.10
CA ALA A 427 33.24 -5.01 -2.67
C ALA A 427 34.73 -5.32 -2.87
N LEU A 428 35.54 -4.36 -3.32
CA LEU A 428 36.98 -4.50 -3.46
C LEU A 428 37.68 -4.67 -2.11
N GLU A 429 37.26 -3.90 -1.11
CA GLU A 429 37.80 -4.05 0.27
C GLU A 429 37.45 -5.42 0.86
N SER A 430 36.25 -5.94 0.64
CA SER A 430 35.88 -7.29 1.07
C SER A 430 36.68 -8.40 0.37
N LEU A 431 37.02 -8.24 -0.92
CA LEU A 431 37.87 -9.17 -1.67
C LEU A 431 39.34 -9.10 -1.19
N LEU A 432 39.84 -7.92 -0.91
CA LEU A 432 41.18 -7.72 -0.37
C LEU A 432 41.35 -8.32 1.04
N THR A 433 40.34 -8.15 1.90
CA THR A 433 40.35 -8.76 3.24
C THR A 433 40.22 -10.28 3.19
N ALA A 434 39.46 -10.82 2.22
CA ALA A 434 39.37 -12.26 2.01
C ALA A 434 40.67 -12.87 1.47
N SER A 435 41.45 -12.12 0.65
CA SER A 435 42.74 -12.57 0.09
C SER A 435 43.89 -12.52 1.12
N VAL A 436 43.83 -11.67 2.13
CA VAL A 436 44.85 -11.58 3.20
C VAL A 436 44.71 -12.70 4.25
N GLY A 437 43.54 -13.40 4.28
CA GLY A 437 43.28 -14.51 5.20
C GLY A 437 43.95 -15.86 4.84
N TYR A 438 44.56 -15.98 3.66
CA TYR A 438 45.34 -17.18 3.27
C TYR A 438 46.83 -16.99 3.56
N GLY A 439 47.21 -16.95 4.82
CA GLY A 439 48.61 -17.09 5.24
C GLY A 439 49.05 -18.59 5.21
N PRO A 440 50.28 -18.93 4.74
CA PRO A 440 50.70 -20.29 4.58
C PRO A 440 50.81 -21.00 5.94
N HIS A 441 50.19 -22.17 6.03
CA HIS A 441 50.41 -23.15 7.09
C HIS A 441 51.93 -23.44 7.21
N ARG A 442 52.58 -22.94 8.25
CA ARG A 442 53.90 -23.41 8.64
C ARG A 442 53.79 -24.83 9.15
N SER A 443 54.26 -25.77 8.37
CA SER A 443 54.62 -27.10 8.81
C SER A 443 55.67 -27.02 9.92
N ARG A 444 55.37 -27.60 11.10
CA ARG A 444 56.38 -27.88 12.13
C ARG A 444 57.27 -29.05 11.68
N PRO A 445 58.58 -28.96 11.83
CA PRO A 445 59.45 -30.13 11.66
C PRO A 445 59.30 -31.05 12.88
N VAL A 446 59.16 -32.35 12.59
CA VAL A 446 59.40 -33.43 13.52
C VAL A 446 60.90 -33.62 13.61
N GLY A 447 61.44 -33.57 14.77
CA GLY A 447 62.84 -33.86 15.08
C GLY A 447 62.98 -34.27 16.52
N GLU A 448 63.35 -35.54 16.68
CA GLU A 448 63.95 -36.26 17.81
C GLU A 448 63.31 -36.21 19.19
#